data_23c5a7d979192759fcc22784f8a36835
#
_entry.id   23c5a7d979192759fcc22784f8a36835
#
_cell.length_a   1.000
_cell.length_b   1.000
_cell.length_c   1.000
_cell.angle_alpha   90.00
_cell.angle_beta   90.00
_cell.angle_gamma   90.00
#
_symmetry.space_group_name_H-M   'P 1'
#
loop_
_entity.id
_entity.type
_entity.pdbx_description
1 polymer ?
#
loop_
_entity_poly.entity_id
_entity_poly.type
_entity_poly.pdbx_seq_one_letter_code
_entity_poly.pdbx_strand_id
1 'polypeptide(L)'
;QRLQEKLAQYGFLDDKADGYFGAKTRAAVEMLERHVRELEQDLIDARPTPEPTPLPIPTPAPTETMAAPEDASLAAEPTVEPSVEPEPTPVTPVDGVADALLQAYLYSGDFAPYRGTLQQGDQGDAVLRMQRRLLQLGCMTGAADGHYGGNTARSVRIFQYYNDLELTGAADAATLSRLFSEDAKAPENAMLTAGSSGEAVKALQLRLRVLGFMKGSVDGDYGSATVTGVENLQKYLRQREEAALRADAETMARLEETNGSVESLLTVEVNGVADPILLDEFYSDAFPAIPDAMDSGADGADVVRLQRRLNTLEYYYGSLDGAYGAGTANAVDAFQKRNGLTRTGTADAQTMALLFSKDALKALKPYVLKISTADQRVYAYGLDANNEYTELVRTMKCSTGKDATPTPKGDFQNGTGPGARWHYFKKYKCWAQYAYYIEGDILFHSVLYKEKEGKVTQSSVNNLGRKASHGCVRLSVEDAKWIYNNCPQNTKVIVY
;
A
#
# COMPACT_ATOMS: atom_id res chain seq x y z
N GLN A 1 7.78 -31.49 -20.32
CA GLN A 1 8.28 -30.53 -19.35
C GLN A 1 8.99 -29.36 -20.06
N ARG A 2 10.05 -29.55 -20.89
CA ARG A 2 10.76 -28.46 -21.59
C ARG A 2 9.84 -27.56 -22.40
N LEU A 3 8.83 -28.11 -23.09
CA LEU A 3 7.83 -27.32 -23.80
C LEU A 3 7.06 -26.39 -22.83
N GLN A 4 6.60 -26.94 -21.71
CA GLN A 4 5.87 -26.17 -20.69
C GLN A 4 6.73 -25.04 -20.08
N GLU A 5 8.01 -25.32 -19.81
CA GLU A 5 8.97 -24.32 -19.32
C GLU A 5 9.11 -23.16 -20.32
N LYS A 6 9.22 -23.46 -21.63
CA LYS A 6 9.32 -22.44 -22.67
C LYS A 6 8.01 -21.67 -22.87
N LEU A 7 6.87 -22.37 -22.85
CA LEU A 7 5.55 -21.72 -22.88
C LEU A 7 5.33 -20.80 -21.67
N ALA A 8 5.78 -21.22 -20.49
CA ALA A 8 5.71 -20.39 -19.29
C ALA A 8 6.64 -19.18 -19.37
N GLN A 9 7.88 -19.34 -19.86
CA GLN A 9 8.83 -18.25 -20.08
C GLN A 9 8.24 -17.13 -20.95
N TYR A 10 7.50 -17.50 -21.99
CA TYR A 10 6.86 -16.54 -22.90
C TYR A 10 5.42 -16.18 -22.51
N GLY A 11 4.97 -16.55 -21.31
CA GLY A 11 3.67 -16.21 -20.75
C GLY A 11 2.47 -16.92 -21.40
N PHE A 12 2.69 -17.91 -22.25
CA PHE A 12 1.61 -18.72 -22.82
C PHE A 12 0.99 -19.66 -21.77
N LEU A 13 1.80 -20.24 -20.90
CA LEU A 13 1.36 -21.15 -19.83
C LEU A 13 1.40 -20.44 -18.46
N ASP A 14 0.29 -20.53 -17.76
CA ASP A 14 0.14 -20.07 -16.38
C ASP A 14 -0.06 -21.29 -15.46
N ASP A 15 0.95 -22.17 -15.43
CA ASP A 15 0.97 -23.35 -14.56
C ASP A 15 2.40 -23.90 -14.44
N LYS A 16 2.58 -24.83 -13.49
CA LYS A 16 3.87 -25.51 -13.32
C LYS A 16 4.16 -26.44 -14.49
N ALA A 17 5.42 -26.50 -14.88
CA ALA A 17 5.91 -27.43 -15.88
C ALA A 17 6.03 -28.86 -15.28
N ASP A 18 4.92 -29.56 -15.18
CA ASP A 18 4.78 -30.88 -14.55
C ASP A 18 5.12 -32.05 -15.48
N GLY A 19 5.35 -31.79 -16.76
CA GLY A 19 5.60 -32.79 -17.81
C GLY A 19 4.33 -33.43 -18.37
N TYR A 20 3.14 -33.02 -17.90
CA TYR A 20 1.86 -33.58 -18.35
C TYR A 20 1.18 -32.65 -19.37
N PHE A 21 0.89 -33.18 -20.57
CA PHE A 21 0.19 -32.41 -21.59
C PHE A 21 -1.33 -32.44 -21.34
N GLY A 22 -1.78 -31.66 -20.36
CA GLY A 22 -3.18 -31.54 -19.97
C GLY A 22 -3.91 -30.38 -20.67
N ALA A 23 -5.14 -30.10 -20.22
CA ALA A 23 -5.98 -29.03 -20.80
C ALA A 23 -5.32 -27.64 -20.77
N LYS A 24 -4.60 -27.31 -19.71
CA LYS A 24 -3.89 -26.02 -19.60
C LYS A 24 -2.73 -25.90 -20.58
N THR A 25 -1.94 -27.00 -20.74
CA THR A 25 -0.86 -27.04 -21.74
C THR A 25 -1.42 -26.92 -23.15
N ARG A 26 -2.55 -27.59 -23.44
CA ARG A 26 -3.24 -27.48 -24.72
C ARG A 26 -3.68 -26.03 -24.98
N ALA A 27 -4.35 -25.38 -24.03
CA ALA A 27 -4.76 -23.98 -24.16
C ALA A 27 -3.56 -23.02 -24.36
N ALA A 28 -2.43 -23.31 -23.73
CA ALA A 28 -1.18 -22.56 -23.93
C ALA A 28 -0.61 -22.75 -25.35
N VAL A 29 -0.70 -23.96 -25.92
CA VAL A 29 -0.31 -24.23 -27.30
C VAL A 29 -1.26 -23.53 -28.27
N GLU A 30 -2.57 -23.55 -28.06
CA GLU A 30 -3.55 -22.81 -28.86
C GLU A 30 -3.26 -21.29 -28.83
N MET A 31 -2.83 -20.75 -27.70
CA MET A 31 -2.43 -19.34 -27.61
C MET A 31 -1.13 -19.06 -28.39
N LEU A 32 -0.16 -19.99 -28.35
CA LEU A 32 1.05 -19.92 -29.14
C LEU A 32 0.73 -19.95 -30.65
N GLU A 33 -0.12 -20.89 -31.07
CA GLU A 33 -0.57 -21.02 -32.47
C GLU A 33 -1.24 -19.75 -32.98
N ARG A 34 -2.12 -19.13 -32.18
CA ARG A 34 -2.72 -17.83 -32.51
C ARG A 34 -1.65 -16.74 -32.69
N HIS A 35 -0.68 -16.69 -31.79
CA HIS A 35 0.40 -15.71 -31.86
C HIS A 35 1.26 -15.89 -33.12
N VAL A 36 1.63 -17.15 -33.46
CA VAL A 36 2.38 -17.46 -34.69
C VAL A 36 1.56 -17.06 -35.91
N ARG A 37 0.27 -17.36 -35.93
CA ARG A 37 -0.63 -16.98 -37.00
C ARG A 37 -0.75 -15.47 -37.20
N GLU A 38 -0.71 -14.71 -36.12
CA GLU A 38 -0.65 -13.23 -36.18
C GLU A 38 0.68 -12.74 -36.77
N LEU A 39 1.81 -13.37 -36.43
CA LEU A 39 3.10 -13.08 -37.01
C LEU A 39 3.15 -13.40 -38.52
N GLU A 40 2.54 -14.53 -38.93
CA GLU A 40 2.39 -14.87 -40.35
C GLU A 40 1.57 -13.83 -41.11
N GLN A 41 0.47 -13.33 -40.50
CA GLN A 41 -0.37 -12.28 -41.06
C GLN A 41 0.43 -10.98 -41.24
N ASP A 42 1.21 -10.55 -40.22
CA ASP A 42 2.08 -9.38 -40.36
C ASP A 42 3.07 -9.48 -41.51
N LEU A 43 3.62 -10.67 -41.73
CA LEU A 43 4.52 -10.93 -42.87
C LEU A 43 3.80 -10.86 -44.21
N ILE A 44 2.53 -11.29 -44.26
CA ILE A 44 1.69 -11.20 -45.46
C ILE A 44 1.36 -9.75 -45.73
N ASP A 45 0.94 -9.01 -44.74
CA ASP A 45 0.54 -7.59 -44.86
C ASP A 45 1.73 -6.69 -45.23
N ALA A 46 2.95 -7.06 -44.81
CA ALA A 46 4.18 -6.35 -45.13
C ALA A 46 4.68 -6.60 -46.58
N ARG A 47 4.08 -7.53 -47.31
CA ARG A 47 4.48 -7.76 -48.73
C ARG A 47 4.11 -6.56 -49.59
N PRO A 48 5.03 -6.08 -50.45
CA PRO A 48 4.69 -5.02 -51.39
C PRO A 48 3.57 -5.49 -52.33
N THR A 49 2.52 -4.70 -52.45
CA THR A 49 1.46 -4.92 -53.45
C THR A 49 2.12 -5.08 -54.83
N PRO A 50 1.86 -6.17 -55.54
CA PRO A 50 2.45 -6.32 -56.87
C PRO A 50 2.06 -5.12 -57.73
N GLU A 51 3.02 -4.45 -58.35
CA GLU A 51 2.75 -3.39 -59.30
C GLU A 51 1.81 -3.96 -60.40
N PRO A 52 0.73 -3.26 -60.77
CA PRO A 52 -0.12 -3.73 -61.82
C PRO A 52 0.71 -3.92 -63.07
N THR A 53 0.74 -5.13 -63.62
CA THR A 53 1.43 -5.44 -64.87
C THR A 53 0.96 -4.45 -65.93
N PRO A 54 1.83 -3.65 -66.53
CA PRO A 54 1.43 -2.70 -67.54
C PRO A 54 0.70 -3.45 -68.65
N LEU A 55 -0.51 -3.05 -68.99
CA LEU A 55 -1.27 -3.58 -70.08
C LEU A 55 -0.38 -3.48 -71.37
N PRO A 56 -0.34 -4.51 -72.21
CA PRO A 56 0.45 -4.46 -73.47
C PRO A 56 -0.06 -3.28 -74.31
N ILE A 57 0.88 -2.41 -74.64
CA ILE A 57 0.62 -1.27 -75.54
C ILE A 57 0.08 -1.85 -76.89
N PRO A 58 -1.14 -1.46 -77.31
CA PRO A 58 -1.63 -1.95 -78.63
C PRO A 58 -0.71 -1.53 -79.71
N THR A 59 -0.14 -2.50 -80.42
CA THR A 59 0.68 -2.28 -81.65
C THR A 59 -0.18 -1.58 -82.69
N PRO A 60 0.23 -0.46 -83.28
CA PRO A 60 -0.52 0.20 -84.37
C PRO A 60 -0.68 -0.73 -85.53
N ALA A 61 -1.87 -0.90 -86.03
CA ALA A 61 -2.25 -1.68 -87.16
C ALA A 61 -1.63 -1.06 -88.45
N PRO A 62 -1.08 -1.87 -89.41
CA PRO A 62 -0.70 -1.37 -90.72
C PRO A 62 -1.94 -1.03 -91.56
N THR A 63 -1.91 0.16 -92.08
CA THR A 63 -2.83 0.63 -93.12
C THR A 63 -2.62 -0.14 -94.45
N GLU A 64 -3.64 -0.86 -94.93
CA GLU A 64 -3.90 -0.93 -96.37
C GLU A 64 -5.19 -1.69 -96.74
N THR A 65 -6.01 -1.01 -97.44
CA THR A 65 -6.66 -1.22 -98.77
C THR A 65 -7.61 -2.42 -98.90
N MET A 66 -8.85 -2.01 -99.06
CA MET A 66 -9.99 -2.55 -99.87
C MET A 66 -9.87 -3.91 -100.54
N ALA A 67 -10.77 -4.82 -100.13
CA ALA A 67 -11.75 -5.53 -100.99
C ALA A 67 -12.61 -6.49 -100.12
N ALA A 68 -13.91 -6.38 -100.27
CA ALA A 68 -14.91 -7.35 -99.78
C ALA A 68 -15.04 -8.48 -100.82
N PRO A 69 -15.84 -9.59 -100.55
CA PRO A 69 -16.70 -9.91 -99.44
C PRO A 69 -16.68 -11.39 -99.01
N GLU A 70 -17.58 -11.68 -98.04
CA GLU A 70 -18.32 -12.92 -97.77
C GLU A 70 -17.79 -13.92 -96.76
N ASP A 71 -18.66 -13.99 -95.73
CA ASP A 71 -19.20 -15.16 -95.05
C ASP A 71 -18.27 -16.05 -94.22
N ALA A 72 -18.47 -16.03 -92.94
CA ALA A 72 -18.74 -17.21 -92.10
C ALA A 72 -18.37 -17.02 -90.60
N SER A 73 -19.36 -17.22 -89.84
CA SER A 73 -19.27 -17.89 -88.52
C SER A 73 -18.44 -17.27 -87.39
N LEU A 74 -19.07 -16.51 -86.54
CA LEU A 74 -18.65 -16.16 -85.19
C LEU A 74 -18.41 -17.39 -84.33
N ALA A 75 -17.14 -17.72 -84.08
CA ALA A 75 -16.77 -18.49 -82.95
C ALA A 75 -16.29 -17.50 -81.87
N ALA A 76 -17.02 -17.44 -80.78
CA ALA A 76 -16.66 -16.64 -79.57
C ALA A 76 -15.39 -17.23 -78.98
N GLU A 77 -14.32 -16.39 -78.93
CA GLU A 77 -13.15 -16.69 -78.12
C GLU A 77 -13.58 -16.71 -76.66
N PRO A 78 -13.08 -17.68 -75.78
CA PRO A 78 -13.36 -17.67 -74.38
C PRO A 78 -12.62 -16.47 -73.74
N THR A 79 -13.42 -15.58 -73.12
CA THR A 79 -12.90 -14.56 -72.23
C THR A 79 -12.24 -15.27 -71.06
N VAL A 80 -10.91 -15.27 -71.01
CA VAL A 80 -10.17 -15.69 -69.82
C VAL A 80 -10.36 -14.59 -68.80
N GLU A 81 -11.22 -14.86 -67.83
CA GLU A 81 -11.29 -14.05 -66.61
C GLU A 81 -9.90 -14.10 -65.97
N PRO A 82 -9.34 -12.94 -65.48
CA PRO A 82 -8.09 -12.96 -64.75
C PRO A 82 -8.27 -13.84 -63.53
N SER A 83 -7.52 -14.93 -63.46
CA SER A 83 -7.41 -15.78 -62.26
C SER A 83 -6.86 -14.90 -61.15
N VAL A 84 -7.71 -14.44 -60.26
CA VAL A 84 -7.26 -13.82 -59.00
C VAL A 84 -6.61 -14.93 -58.20
N GLU A 85 -5.27 -14.89 -58.10
CA GLU A 85 -4.57 -15.76 -57.14
C GLU A 85 -5.17 -15.49 -55.76
N PRO A 86 -5.54 -16.56 -55.00
CA PRO A 86 -6.09 -16.39 -53.69
C PRO A 86 -5.08 -15.63 -52.81
N GLU A 87 -5.53 -14.63 -52.08
CA GLU A 87 -4.70 -13.91 -51.13
C GLU A 87 -4.02 -14.89 -50.17
N PRO A 88 -2.74 -14.73 -49.91
CA PRO A 88 -2.03 -15.63 -48.99
C PRO A 88 -2.67 -15.52 -47.61
N THR A 89 -3.03 -16.65 -46.99
CA THR A 89 -3.59 -16.76 -45.66
C THR A 89 -2.59 -17.40 -44.70
N PRO A 90 -2.61 -17.06 -43.40
CA PRO A 90 -1.81 -17.75 -42.42
C PRO A 90 -2.03 -19.26 -42.42
N VAL A 91 -0.96 -20.05 -42.32
CA VAL A 91 -0.99 -21.51 -42.46
C VAL A 91 -0.98 -22.26 -41.14
N THR A 92 -0.56 -21.64 -40.05
CA THR A 92 -0.48 -22.27 -38.73
C THR A 92 -1.89 -22.62 -38.24
N PRO A 93 -2.21 -23.92 -38.04
CA PRO A 93 -3.49 -24.29 -37.46
C PRO A 93 -3.60 -23.86 -36.00
N VAL A 94 -4.83 -23.71 -35.47
CA VAL A 94 -5.09 -23.50 -34.05
C VAL A 94 -5.86 -24.70 -33.53
N ASP A 95 -5.15 -25.77 -33.15
CA ASP A 95 -5.71 -27.04 -32.73
C ASP A 95 -5.18 -27.57 -31.39
N GLY A 96 -4.26 -26.82 -30.79
CA GLY A 96 -3.63 -27.17 -29.52
C GLY A 96 -2.67 -28.33 -29.61
N VAL A 97 -2.09 -28.60 -30.80
CA VAL A 97 -1.12 -29.65 -31.05
C VAL A 97 0.26 -29.03 -31.27
N ALA A 98 1.15 -29.19 -30.31
CA ALA A 98 2.55 -28.74 -30.46
C ALA A 98 3.30 -29.72 -31.38
N ASP A 99 3.11 -29.59 -32.69
CA ASP A 99 3.81 -30.39 -33.68
C ASP A 99 5.31 -30.09 -33.75
N ALA A 100 6.05 -30.82 -34.58
CA ALA A 100 7.50 -30.67 -34.67
C ALA A 100 7.92 -29.32 -35.28
N LEU A 101 7.12 -28.77 -36.20
CA LEU A 101 7.42 -27.48 -36.84
C LEU A 101 7.20 -26.32 -35.88
N LEU A 102 6.07 -26.31 -35.17
CA LEU A 102 5.78 -25.32 -34.15
C LEU A 102 6.81 -25.35 -33.01
N GLN A 103 7.20 -26.55 -32.55
CA GLN A 103 8.26 -26.68 -31.55
C GLN A 103 9.61 -26.21 -32.08
N ALA A 104 10.00 -26.57 -33.31
CA ALA A 104 11.25 -26.11 -33.90
C ALA A 104 11.30 -24.58 -34.00
N TYR A 105 10.19 -23.94 -34.39
CA TYR A 105 10.08 -22.49 -34.45
C TYR A 105 10.15 -21.87 -33.06
N LEU A 106 9.40 -22.38 -32.07
CA LEU A 106 9.41 -21.89 -30.68
C LEU A 106 10.82 -21.91 -30.05
N TYR A 107 11.66 -22.86 -30.43
CA TYR A 107 13.03 -23.00 -29.93
C TYR A 107 14.08 -22.34 -30.84
N SER A 108 13.69 -21.78 -31.98
CA SER A 108 14.60 -21.10 -32.87
C SER A 108 14.96 -19.71 -32.37
N GLY A 109 16.05 -19.14 -32.89
CA GLY A 109 16.40 -17.72 -32.66
C GLY A 109 15.48 -16.73 -33.38
N ASP A 110 14.65 -17.22 -34.31
CA ASP A 110 13.74 -16.41 -35.12
C ASP A 110 12.38 -16.22 -34.49
N PHE A 111 12.08 -16.95 -33.37
CA PHE A 111 10.82 -16.81 -32.67
C PHE A 111 10.70 -15.45 -31.99
N ALA A 112 9.70 -14.66 -32.41
CA ALA A 112 9.36 -13.37 -31.81
C ALA A 112 8.27 -13.56 -30.74
N PRO A 113 8.61 -13.52 -29.44
CA PRO A 113 7.64 -13.76 -28.36
C PRO A 113 6.63 -12.61 -28.16
N TYR A 114 6.79 -11.49 -28.86
CA TYR A 114 5.94 -10.28 -28.72
C TYR A 114 5.76 -9.57 -30.07
N ARG A 115 4.75 -8.69 -30.14
CA ARG A 115 4.45 -7.84 -31.29
C ARG A 115 4.26 -6.40 -30.80
N GLY A 116 4.88 -5.45 -31.49
CA GLY A 116 4.71 -4.02 -31.24
C GLY A 116 5.02 -3.57 -29.80
N THR A 117 4.45 -2.46 -29.42
CA THR A 117 4.50 -1.88 -28.06
C THR A 117 3.18 -2.11 -27.38
N LEU A 118 3.19 -2.41 -26.07
CA LEU A 118 2.00 -2.50 -25.24
C LEU A 118 1.98 -1.33 -24.26
N GLN A 119 0.80 -0.69 -24.11
CA GLN A 119 0.64 0.49 -23.26
C GLN A 119 -0.72 0.50 -22.57
N GLN A 120 -0.90 1.44 -21.67
CA GLN A 120 -2.17 1.58 -20.93
C GLN A 120 -3.35 1.79 -21.88
N GLY A 121 -4.38 0.97 -21.73
CA GLY A 121 -5.56 0.90 -22.58
C GLY A 121 -5.61 -0.33 -23.48
N ASP A 122 -4.47 -0.97 -23.76
CA ASP A 122 -4.40 -2.18 -24.58
C ASP A 122 -5.02 -3.38 -23.86
N GLN A 123 -5.50 -4.36 -24.65
CA GLN A 123 -6.16 -5.56 -24.15
C GLN A 123 -5.83 -6.78 -25.00
N GLY A 124 -6.01 -7.96 -24.43
CA GLY A 124 -5.94 -9.24 -25.15
C GLY A 124 -4.77 -10.14 -24.75
N ASP A 125 -4.50 -11.16 -25.58
CA ASP A 125 -3.55 -12.23 -25.27
C ASP A 125 -2.11 -11.72 -25.08
N ALA A 126 -1.69 -10.69 -25.81
CA ALA A 126 -0.36 -10.08 -25.67
C ALA A 126 -0.18 -9.45 -24.28
N VAL A 127 -1.17 -8.68 -23.80
CA VAL A 127 -1.17 -8.08 -22.47
C VAL A 127 -1.21 -9.18 -21.40
N LEU A 128 -2.07 -10.19 -21.58
CA LEU A 128 -2.19 -11.32 -20.66
C LEU A 128 -0.85 -12.07 -20.50
N ARG A 129 -0.13 -12.33 -21.58
CA ARG A 129 1.19 -12.99 -21.54
C ARG A 129 2.23 -12.14 -20.82
N MET A 130 2.26 -10.84 -21.10
CA MET A 130 3.15 -9.91 -20.43
C MET A 130 2.85 -9.88 -18.91
N GLN A 131 1.59 -9.78 -18.50
CA GLN A 131 1.20 -9.80 -17.09
C GLN A 131 1.60 -11.10 -16.39
N ARG A 132 1.41 -12.25 -17.02
CA ARG A 132 1.87 -13.55 -16.49
C ARG A 132 3.38 -13.57 -16.27
N ARG A 133 4.15 -13.04 -17.21
CA ARG A 133 5.60 -12.96 -17.06
C ARG A 133 6.02 -12.01 -15.95
N LEU A 134 5.37 -10.86 -15.80
CA LEU A 134 5.58 -9.93 -14.69
C LEU A 134 5.23 -10.55 -13.33
N LEU A 135 4.17 -11.36 -13.26
CA LEU A 135 3.82 -12.14 -12.06
C LEU A 135 4.90 -13.16 -11.71
N GLN A 136 5.40 -13.92 -12.69
CA GLN A 136 6.47 -14.90 -12.49
C GLN A 136 7.76 -14.26 -11.95
N LEU A 137 8.07 -13.06 -12.43
CA LEU A 137 9.24 -12.29 -11.99
C LEU A 137 9.00 -11.54 -10.67
N GLY A 138 7.79 -11.57 -10.11
CA GLY A 138 7.48 -10.84 -8.88
C GLY A 138 7.34 -9.31 -9.06
N CYS A 139 7.31 -8.82 -10.29
CA CYS A 139 7.09 -7.41 -10.60
C CYS A 139 5.62 -7.00 -10.49
N MET A 140 4.69 -7.95 -10.45
CA MET A 140 3.25 -7.76 -10.42
C MET A 140 2.61 -8.59 -9.31
N THR A 141 1.48 -8.12 -8.76
CA THR A 141 0.60 -8.87 -7.87
C THR A 141 -0.84 -8.82 -8.40
N GLY A 142 -1.66 -9.79 -7.97
CA GLY A 142 -3.04 -9.93 -8.44
C GLY A 142 -3.16 -10.91 -9.60
N ALA A 143 -4.19 -10.76 -10.43
CA ALA A 143 -4.45 -11.64 -11.56
C ALA A 143 -3.93 -11.05 -12.88
N ALA A 144 -3.47 -11.91 -13.78
CA ALA A 144 -3.30 -11.56 -15.18
C ALA A 144 -4.68 -11.60 -15.83
N ASP A 145 -5.23 -10.45 -16.19
CA ASP A 145 -6.58 -10.27 -16.71
C ASP A 145 -6.64 -9.87 -18.19
N GLY A 146 -5.47 -9.64 -18.80
CA GLY A 146 -5.35 -9.20 -20.19
C GLY A 146 -5.72 -7.74 -20.43
N HIS A 147 -5.86 -6.91 -19.38
CA HIS A 147 -6.12 -5.48 -19.49
C HIS A 147 -4.93 -4.66 -19.00
N TYR A 148 -4.40 -3.78 -19.85
CA TYR A 148 -3.30 -2.90 -19.47
C TYR A 148 -3.82 -1.69 -18.70
N GLY A 149 -4.08 -1.88 -17.41
CA GLY A 149 -4.47 -0.82 -16.48
C GLY A 149 -3.29 -0.17 -15.75
N GLY A 150 -3.58 0.75 -14.82
CA GLY A 150 -2.55 1.43 -14.01
C GLY A 150 -1.67 0.46 -13.19
N ASN A 151 -2.24 -0.65 -12.70
CA ASN A 151 -1.46 -1.67 -12.00
C ASN A 151 -0.44 -2.36 -12.92
N THR A 152 -0.83 -2.65 -14.17
CA THR A 152 0.07 -3.20 -15.18
C THR A 152 1.17 -2.21 -15.55
N ALA A 153 0.84 -0.92 -15.74
CA ALA A 153 1.81 0.12 -16.04
C ALA A 153 2.85 0.27 -14.91
N ARG A 154 2.41 0.23 -13.64
CA ARG A 154 3.32 0.21 -12.49
C ARG A 154 4.23 -1.02 -12.50
N SER A 155 3.67 -2.19 -12.76
CA SER A 155 4.43 -3.45 -12.82
C SER A 155 5.50 -3.42 -13.92
N VAL A 156 5.19 -2.81 -15.05
CA VAL A 156 6.17 -2.57 -16.12
C VAL A 156 7.26 -1.61 -15.67
N ARG A 157 6.93 -0.50 -14.99
CA ARG A 157 7.95 0.41 -14.41
C ARG A 157 8.86 -0.29 -13.41
N ILE A 158 8.32 -1.16 -12.56
CA ILE A 158 9.12 -1.97 -11.63
C ILE A 158 10.09 -2.85 -12.42
N PHE A 159 9.60 -3.55 -13.44
CA PHE A 159 10.45 -4.36 -14.31
C PHE A 159 11.54 -3.53 -14.99
N GLN A 160 11.18 -2.39 -15.57
CA GLN A 160 12.10 -1.45 -16.23
C GLN A 160 13.20 -0.99 -15.27
N TYR A 161 12.85 -0.63 -14.02
CA TYR A 161 13.80 -0.22 -12.99
C TYR A 161 14.88 -1.27 -12.73
N TYR A 162 14.50 -2.52 -12.48
CA TYR A 162 15.44 -3.60 -12.18
C TYR A 162 16.26 -4.08 -13.40
N ASN A 163 15.84 -3.70 -14.61
CA ASN A 163 16.50 -4.07 -15.85
C ASN A 163 17.21 -2.89 -16.53
N ASP A 164 17.40 -1.77 -15.85
CA ASP A 164 18.13 -0.59 -16.31
C ASP A 164 17.52 0.00 -17.61
N LEU A 165 16.18 -0.02 -17.73
CA LEU A 165 15.41 0.51 -18.85
C LEU A 165 14.76 1.86 -18.49
N GLU A 166 14.30 2.61 -19.51
CA GLU A 166 13.57 3.85 -19.28
C GLU A 166 12.23 3.59 -18.59
N LEU A 167 11.90 4.34 -17.51
CA LEU A 167 10.74 4.12 -16.65
C LEU A 167 9.45 4.70 -17.23
N THR A 168 9.09 4.30 -18.43
CA THR A 168 7.91 4.81 -19.15
C THR A 168 6.59 4.22 -18.65
N GLY A 169 6.64 3.00 -18.09
CA GLY A 169 5.46 2.20 -17.79
C GLY A 169 4.73 1.70 -19.04
N ALA A 170 5.28 1.90 -20.24
CA ALA A 170 4.87 1.26 -21.48
C ALA A 170 5.88 0.15 -21.83
N ALA A 171 5.39 -0.98 -22.31
CA ALA A 171 6.25 -2.09 -22.70
C ALA A 171 6.60 -2.00 -24.18
N ASP A 172 7.62 -1.20 -24.48
CA ASP A 172 8.20 -1.06 -25.81
C ASP A 172 9.02 -2.31 -26.22
N ALA A 173 9.58 -2.29 -27.42
CA ALA A 173 10.36 -3.41 -27.95
C ALA A 173 11.55 -3.77 -27.04
N ALA A 174 12.24 -2.80 -26.45
CA ALA A 174 13.36 -3.02 -25.53
C ALA A 174 12.88 -3.70 -24.24
N THR A 175 11.78 -3.19 -23.67
CA THR A 175 11.14 -3.74 -22.47
C THR A 175 10.65 -5.18 -22.69
N LEU A 176 9.94 -5.42 -23.81
CA LEU A 176 9.41 -6.75 -24.12
C LEU A 176 10.51 -7.76 -24.44
N SER A 177 11.54 -7.34 -25.19
CA SER A 177 12.71 -8.17 -25.47
C SER A 177 13.40 -8.61 -24.16
N ARG A 178 13.61 -7.67 -23.24
CA ARG A 178 14.23 -7.95 -21.94
C ARG A 178 13.32 -8.82 -21.07
N LEU A 179 12.02 -8.54 -21.05
CA LEU A 179 11.04 -9.26 -20.20
C LEU A 179 10.97 -10.76 -20.54
N PHE A 180 10.99 -11.09 -21.82
CA PHE A 180 10.91 -12.47 -22.27
C PHE A 180 12.28 -13.17 -22.42
N SER A 181 13.38 -12.46 -22.13
CA SER A 181 14.72 -13.05 -22.13
C SER A 181 14.96 -13.92 -20.88
N GLU A 182 15.99 -14.74 -20.95
CA GLU A 182 16.48 -15.55 -19.80
C GLU A 182 17.20 -14.66 -18.77
N ASP A 183 17.74 -13.51 -19.21
CA ASP A 183 18.46 -12.55 -18.35
C ASP A 183 17.53 -11.54 -17.67
N ALA A 184 16.21 -11.68 -17.76
CA ALA A 184 15.25 -10.81 -17.10
C ALA A 184 15.46 -10.81 -15.59
N LYS A 185 15.83 -9.63 -15.03
CA LYS A 185 16.06 -9.48 -13.58
C LYS A 185 14.72 -9.33 -12.84
N ALA A 186 14.60 -10.02 -11.72
CA ALA A 186 13.51 -9.90 -10.77
C ALA A 186 13.85 -8.91 -9.64
N PRO A 187 12.87 -8.27 -9.00
CA PRO A 187 13.11 -7.47 -7.80
C PRO A 187 13.66 -8.31 -6.64
N GLU A 188 14.51 -7.72 -5.82
CA GLU A 188 15.02 -8.37 -4.61
C GLU A 188 13.97 -8.41 -3.49
N ASN A 189 13.17 -7.35 -3.37
CA ASN A 189 12.09 -7.24 -2.40
C ASN A 189 10.76 -7.65 -3.02
N ALA A 190 9.99 -8.46 -2.30
CA ALA A 190 8.63 -8.77 -2.72
C ALA A 190 7.70 -7.56 -2.53
N MET A 191 6.78 -7.36 -3.46
CA MET A 191 5.71 -6.36 -3.31
C MET A 191 4.82 -6.70 -2.10
N LEU A 192 4.61 -5.73 -1.21
CA LEU A 192 3.74 -5.86 -0.05
C LEU A 192 2.49 -5.00 -0.22
N THR A 193 1.33 -5.63 -0.07
CA THR A 193 0.01 -4.99 -0.26
C THR A 193 -0.94 -5.37 0.87
N ALA A 194 -2.12 -4.76 0.91
CA ALA A 194 -3.19 -5.17 1.81
C ALA A 194 -3.45 -6.69 1.72
N GLY A 195 -3.41 -7.37 2.87
CA GLY A 195 -3.53 -8.82 2.98
C GLY A 195 -2.19 -9.58 2.98
N SER A 196 -1.06 -8.94 2.65
CA SER A 196 0.27 -9.54 2.87
C SER A 196 0.52 -9.75 4.36
N SER A 197 1.29 -10.77 4.74
CA SER A 197 1.62 -11.05 6.14
C SER A 197 3.02 -11.64 6.32
N GLY A 198 3.53 -11.63 7.55
CA GLY A 198 4.80 -12.25 7.93
C GLY A 198 5.91 -11.27 8.30
N GLU A 199 7.16 -11.77 8.33
CA GLU A 199 8.31 -11.02 8.84
C GLU A 199 8.67 -9.80 8.00
N ALA A 200 8.50 -9.84 6.67
CA ALA A 200 8.73 -8.69 5.81
C ALA A 200 7.75 -7.54 6.15
N VAL A 201 6.48 -7.85 6.41
CA VAL A 201 5.49 -6.87 6.86
C VAL A 201 5.85 -6.31 8.24
N LYS A 202 6.29 -7.16 9.17
CA LYS A 202 6.76 -6.69 10.49
C LYS A 202 7.94 -5.74 10.39
N ALA A 203 8.92 -6.06 9.53
CA ALA A 203 10.08 -5.20 9.30
C ALA A 203 9.65 -3.83 8.75
N LEU A 204 8.77 -3.83 7.75
CA LEU A 204 8.18 -2.61 7.19
C LEU A 204 7.43 -1.79 8.25
N GLN A 205 6.52 -2.43 9.00
CA GLN A 205 5.76 -1.79 10.08
C GLN A 205 6.67 -1.17 11.15
N LEU A 206 7.70 -1.90 11.57
CA LEU A 206 8.67 -1.41 12.55
C LEU A 206 9.38 -0.17 12.06
N ARG A 207 9.90 -0.19 10.82
CA ARG A 207 10.60 0.95 10.22
C ARG A 207 9.66 2.14 10.02
N LEU A 208 8.46 1.93 9.47
CA LEU A 208 7.44 2.98 9.32
C LEU A 208 7.10 3.64 10.66
N ARG A 209 6.97 2.84 11.73
CA ARG A 209 6.65 3.34 13.08
C ARG A 209 7.81 4.10 13.69
N VAL A 210 9.04 3.60 13.57
CA VAL A 210 10.25 4.27 14.10
C VAL A 210 10.48 5.59 13.38
N LEU A 211 10.31 5.62 12.05
CA LEU A 211 10.54 6.81 11.23
C LEU A 211 9.33 7.77 11.18
N GLY A 212 8.29 7.53 11.97
CA GLY A 212 7.17 8.46 12.12
C GLY A 212 6.16 8.44 10.97
N PHE A 213 6.07 7.38 10.19
CA PHE A 213 5.07 7.25 9.13
C PHE A 213 3.83 6.47 9.56
N MET A 214 3.94 5.60 10.58
CA MET A 214 2.87 4.72 11.03
C MET A 214 2.58 4.87 12.52
N LYS A 215 1.31 4.72 12.91
CA LYS A 215 0.84 4.44 14.27
C LYS A 215 0.32 3.01 14.34
N GLY A 216 0.33 2.43 15.51
CA GLY A 216 -0.27 1.11 15.75
C GLY A 216 0.74 0.03 16.09
N SER A 217 0.25 -1.21 16.13
CA SER A 217 1.03 -2.40 16.43
C SER A 217 1.95 -2.81 15.28
N VAL A 218 3.00 -3.55 15.63
CA VAL A 218 3.81 -4.31 14.67
C VAL A 218 3.35 -5.76 14.83
N ASP A 219 2.34 -6.13 14.06
CA ASP A 219 1.67 -7.44 14.15
C ASP A 219 2.07 -8.39 13.02
N GLY A 220 2.62 -7.86 11.95
CA GLY A 220 2.99 -8.62 10.77
C GLY A 220 1.85 -8.81 9.78
N ASP A 221 0.71 -8.12 9.97
CA ASP A 221 -0.41 -8.13 9.05
C ASP A 221 -0.52 -6.79 8.32
N TYR A 222 -0.54 -6.80 6.99
CA TYR A 222 -0.68 -5.59 6.18
C TYR A 222 -2.14 -5.14 6.17
N GLY A 223 -2.59 -4.65 7.33
CA GLY A 223 -3.92 -4.09 7.52
C GLY A 223 -4.00 -2.59 7.21
N SER A 224 -5.14 -1.96 7.52
CA SER A 224 -5.40 -0.54 7.25
C SER A 224 -4.38 0.41 7.86
N ALA A 225 -3.83 0.09 9.04
CA ALA A 225 -2.79 0.90 9.68
C ALA A 225 -1.48 0.89 8.87
N THR A 226 -1.12 -0.25 8.28
CA THR A 226 0.06 -0.39 7.43
C THR A 226 -0.16 0.33 6.10
N VAL A 227 -1.33 0.18 5.47
CA VAL A 227 -1.73 0.94 4.26
C VAL A 227 -1.55 2.44 4.50
N THR A 228 -2.14 2.97 5.58
CA THR A 228 -2.02 4.40 5.94
C THR A 228 -0.56 4.80 6.21
N GLY A 229 0.23 3.92 6.82
CA GLY A 229 1.66 4.14 7.05
C GLY A 229 2.45 4.29 5.76
N VAL A 230 2.19 3.42 4.80
CA VAL A 230 2.82 3.47 3.47
C VAL A 230 2.34 4.69 2.67
N GLU A 231 1.05 5.03 2.70
CA GLU A 231 0.55 6.27 2.10
C GLU A 231 1.22 7.52 2.67
N ASN A 232 1.48 7.56 3.99
CA ASN A 232 2.20 8.67 4.61
C ASN A 232 3.65 8.75 4.13
N LEU A 233 4.32 7.61 3.95
CA LEU A 233 5.66 7.54 3.36
C LEU A 233 5.63 8.05 1.91
N GLN A 234 4.70 7.55 1.09
CA GLN A 234 4.53 7.96 -0.31
C GLN A 234 4.24 9.47 -0.43
N LYS A 235 3.36 10.02 0.40
CA LYS A 235 3.10 11.47 0.46
C LYS A 235 4.35 12.27 0.80
N TYR A 236 5.14 11.80 1.75
CA TYR A 236 6.40 12.43 2.13
C TYR A 236 7.40 12.43 0.96
N LEU A 237 7.59 11.29 0.31
CA LEU A 237 8.49 11.18 -0.84
C LEU A 237 8.00 12.05 -2.01
N ARG A 238 6.71 12.04 -2.30
CA ARG A 238 6.09 12.88 -3.34
C ARG A 238 6.31 14.38 -3.08
N GLN A 239 6.18 14.83 -1.83
CA GLN A 239 6.45 16.22 -1.47
C GLN A 239 7.93 16.59 -1.66
N ARG A 240 8.84 15.66 -1.37
CA ARG A 240 10.28 15.85 -1.61
C ARG A 240 10.60 15.89 -3.10
N GLU A 241 10.03 14.98 -3.88
CA GLU A 241 10.14 14.97 -5.34
C GLU A 241 9.64 16.29 -5.94
N GLU A 242 8.45 16.73 -5.52
CA GLU A 242 7.87 18.02 -5.94
C GLU A 242 8.78 19.20 -5.60
N ALA A 243 9.31 19.24 -4.38
CA ALA A 243 10.23 20.30 -3.94
C ALA A 243 11.52 20.30 -4.78
N ALA A 244 12.08 19.14 -5.08
CA ALA A 244 13.26 18.99 -5.92
C ALA A 244 13.01 19.46 -7.36
N LEU A 245 11.88 19.07 -7.97
CA LEU A 245 11.49 19.52 -9.31
C LEU A 245 11.27 21.03 -9.37
N ARG A 246 10.64 21.63 -8.34
CA ARG A 246 10.45 23.08 -8.25
C ARG A 246 11.75 23.85 -8.03
N ALA A 247 12.75 23.24 -7.41
CA ALA A 247 14.07 23.84 -7.22
C ALA A 247 14.97 23.75 -8.47
N ASP A 248 14.63 22.88 -9.42
CA ASP A 248 15.37 22.73 -10.66
C ASP A 248 14.91 23.77 -11.71
N ALA A 249 15.74 24.79 -11.90
CA ALA A 249 15.45 25.91 -12.79
C ALA A 249 15.28 25.49 -14.26
N GLU A 250 15.99 24.45 -14.74
CA GLU A 250 15.90 23.96 -16.10
C GLU A 250 14.55 23.26 -16.33
N THR A 251 14.15 22.40 -15.41
CA THR A 251 12.83 21.76 -15.42
C THR A 251 11.71 22.79 -15.39
N MET A 252 11.80 23.80 -14.52
CA MET A 252 10.77 24.85 -14.43
C MET A 252 10.68 25.66 -15.73
N ALA A 253 11.80 26.06 -16.33
CA ALA A 253 11.81 26.76 -17.61
C ALA A 253 11.17 25.94 -18.74
N ARG A 254 11.48 24.64 -18.81
CA ARG A 254 10.90 23.72 -19.81
C ARG A 254 9.38 23.56 -19.61
N LEU A 255 8.90 23.49 -18.36
CA LEU A 255 7.47 23.42 -18.06
C LEU A 255 6.74 24.69 -18.47
N GLU A 256 7.34 25.87 -18.25
CA GLU A 256 6.79 27.15 -18.72
C GLU A 256 6.68 27.20 -20.26
N GLU A 257 7.71 26.79 -20.98
CA GLU A 257 7.72 26.74 -22.46
C GLU A 257 6.65 25.78 -23.01
N THR A 258 6.43 24.65 -22.36
CA THR A 258 5.49 23.61 -22.81
C THR A 258 4.09 23.75 -22.23
N ASN A 259 3.85 24.76 -21.39
CA ASN A 259 2.62 24.91 -20.61
C ASN A 259 2.29 23.67 -19.76
N GLY A 260 3.33 22.99 -19.29
CA GLY A 260 3.26 21.76 -18.48
C GLY A 260 3.08 22.06 -16.98
N SER A 261 2.93 21.00 -16.20
CA SER A 261 2.81 21.10 -14.73
C SER A 261 3.80 20.18 -14.02
N VAL A 262 4.27 20.58 -12.84
CA VAL A 262 5.11 19.75 -11.97
C VAL A 262 4.40 18.42 -11.65
N GLU A 263 3.08 18.46 -11.47
CA GLU A 263 2.26 17.27 -11.17
C GLU A 263 2.41 16.16 -12.22
N SER A 264 2.59 16.53 -13.50
CA SER A 264 2.78 15.57 -14.59
C SER A 264 4.13 14.87 -14.58
N LEU A 265 5.10 15.38 -13.81
CA LEU A 265 6.44 14.83 -13.68
C LEU A 265 6.61 13.97 -12.42
N LEU A 266 5.64 14.01 -11.50
CA LEU A 266 5.73 13.25 -10.25
C LEU A 266 5.59 11.74 -10.53
N THR A 267 6.54 10.98 -10.03
CA THR A 267 6.62 9.52 -10.22
C THR A 267 6.08 8.73 -9.04
N VAL A 268 6.14 9.31 -7.82
CA VAL A 268 5.65 8.67 -6.61
C VAL A 268 4.12 8.65 -6.56
N GLU A 269 3.53 7.46 -6.64
CA GLU A 269 2.09 7.24 -6.48
C GLU A 269 1.71 7.06 -5.01
N VAL A 270 0.60 7.66 -4.59
CA VAL A 270 0.04 7.49 -3.23
C VAL A 270 -1.10 6.48 -3.30
N ASN A 271 -0.81 5.22 -3.02
CA ASN A 271 -1.74 4.10 -3.20
C ASN A 271 -1.70 3.05 -2.07
N GLY A 272 -0.83 3.25 -1.08
CA GLY A 272 -0.68 2.36 0.06
C GLY A 272 -0.07 0.99 -0.27
N VAL A 273 0.57 0.84 -1.44
CA VAL A 273 1.31 -0.36 -1.84
C VAL A 273 2.80 -0.12 -1.61
N ALA A 274 3.45 -1.00 -0.87
CA ALA A 274 4.90 -1.01 -0.73
C ALA A 274 5.50 -1.87 -1.84
N ASP A 275 5.67 -1.26 -3.02
CA ASP A 275 6.30 -1.91 -4.16
C ASP A 275 7.83 -2.02 -3.97
N PRO A 276 8.51 -2.85 -4.76
CA PRO A 276 9.94 -3.06 -4.63
C PRO A 276 10.78 -1.79 -4.76
N ILE A 277 10.44 -0.85 -5.63
CA ILE A 277 11.18 0.41 -5.81
C ILE A 277 11.08 1.26 -4.54
N LEU A 278 9.86 1.41 -4.00
CA LEU A 278 9.62 2.10 -2.74
C LEU A 278 10.40 1.44 -1.58
N LEU A 279 10.42 0.09 -1.53
CA LEU A 279 11.13 -0.63 -0.49
C LEU A 279 12.65 -0.44 -0.59
N ASP A 280 13.21 -0.49 -1.79
CA ASP A 280 14.63 -0.26 -2.02
C ASP A 280 15.03 1.16 -1.61
N GLU A 281 14.25 2.18 -2.01
CA GLU A 281 14.46 3.55 -1.57
C GLU A 281 14.33 3.67 -0.05
N PHE A 282 13.26 3.13 0.52
CA PHE A 282 12.97 3.22 1.96
C PHE A 282 14.01 2.53 2.82
N TYR A 283 14.62 1.43 2.36
CA TYR A 283 15.68 0.71 3.08
C TYR A 283 17.09 1.17 2.73
N SER A 284 17.27 2.03 1.72
CA SER A 284 18.57 2.55 1.34
C SER A 284 19.19 3.43 2.42
N ASP A 285 20.52 3.54 2.42
CA ASP A 285 21.27 4.46 3.28
C ASP A 285 21.05 5.93 2.88
N ALA A 286 20.64 6.18 1.64
CA ALA A 286 20.34 7.51 1.13
C ALA A 286 18.97 8.04 1.62
N PHE A 287 18.09 7.15 2.15
CA PHE A 287 16.80 7.59 2.65
C PHE A 287 16.96 8.52 3.85
N PRO A 288 16.31 9.71 3.87
CA PRO A 288 16.41 10.68 4.97
C PRO A 288 15.65 10.16 6.21
N ALA A 289 16.22 9.15 6.87
CA ALA A 289 15.59 8.44 7.99
C ALA A 289 15.35 9.37 9.18
N ILE A 290 16.27 10.25 9.47
CA ILE A 290 16.20 11.23 10.57
C ILE A 290 16.01 12.60 9.95
N PRO A 291 14.89 13.31 10.25
CA PRO A 291 14.72 14.70 9.81
C PRO A 291 15.80 15.62 10.41
N ASP A 292 16.06 16.74 9.76
CA ASP A 292 16.94 17.76 10.28
C ASP A 292 16.45 18.32 11.62
N ALA A 293 17.35 18.96 12.37
CA ALA A 293 17.01 19.67 13.60
C ALA A 293 15.98 20.76 13.33
N MET A 294 15.01 20.90 14.23
CA MET A 294 13.94 21.88 14.08
C MET A 294 13.52 22.46 15.42
N ASP A 295 12.97 23.66 15.40
CA ASP A 295 12.53 24.39 16.57
C ASP A 295 11.14 25.01 16.37
N SER A 296 10.73 25.82 17.35
CA SER A 296 9.44 26.50 17.33
C SER A 296 9.34 27.45 16.14
N GLY A 297 8.29 27.29 15.35
CA GLY A 297 8.04 28.02 14.11
C GLY A 297 8.37 27.23 12.84
N ALA A 298 9.06 26.09 12.94
CA ALA A 298 9.23 25.18 11.81
C ALA A 298 7.88 24.59 11.38
N ASP A 299 7.75 24.27 10.10
CA ASP A 299 6.55 23.65 9.52
C ASP A 299 6.88 22.57 8.47
N GLY A 300 5.86 21.85 8.03
CA GLY A 300 5.94 20.91 6.93
C GLY A 300 5.95 19.42 7.31
N ALA A 301 6.33 18.59 6.36
CA ALA A 301 6.22 17.14 6.44
C ALA A 301 7.10 16.53 7.54
N ASP A 302 8.27 17.07 7.78
CA ASP A 302 9.17 16.58 8.83
C ASP A 302 8.66 16.91 10.23
N VAL A 303 7.97 18.03 10.42
CA VAL A 303 7.25 18.32 11.67
C VAL A 303 6.08 17.33 11.88
N VAL A 304 5.36 16.94 10.82
CA VAL A 304 4.34 15.88 10.92
C VAL A 304 4.96 14.56 11.35
N ARG A 305 6.14 14.21 10.84
CA ARG A 305 6.88 12.99 11.24
C ARG A 305 7.27 13.06 12.72
N LEU A 306 7.83 14.19 13.16
CA LEU A 306 8.19 14.47 14.55
C LEU A 306 6.96 14.30 15.47
N GLN A 307 5.87 15.02 15.17
CA GLN A 307 4.61 14.93 15.94
C GLN A 307 4.07 13.51 16.00
N ARG A 308 4.08 12.78 14.88
CA ARG A 308 3.60 11.38 14.84
C ARG A 308 4.51 10.47 15.66
N ARG A 309 5.82 10.65 15.60
CA ARG A 309 6.76 9.87 16.42
C ARG A 309 6.58 10.15 17.91
N LEU A 310 6.49 11.42 18.31
CA LEU A 310 6.17 11.83 19.69
C LEU A 310 4.81 11.28 20.15
N ASN A 311 3.81 11.26 19.27
CA ASN A 311 2.52 10.65 19.57
C ASN A 311 2.62 9.13 19.76
N THR A 312 3.41 8.43 18.94
CA THR A 312 3.67 6.98 19.07
C THR A 312 4.36 6.65 20.40
N LEU A 313 5.23 7.56 20.87
CA LEU A 313 5.91 7.44 22.15
C LEU A 313 5.10 8.04 23.32
N GLU A 314 3.88 8.49 23.06
CA GLU A 314 2.91 8.98 24.06
C GLU A 314 3.28 10.32 24.72
N TYR A 315 4.12 11.15 24.06
CA TYR A 315 4.42 12.51 24.51
C TYR A 315 3.52 13.57 23.92
N TYR A 316 2.94 13.33 22.72
CA TYR A 316 2.12 14.29 21.97
C TYR A 316 0.72 13.76 21.72
N TYR A 317 -0.30 14.59 22.04
CA TYR A 317 -1.72 14.24 21.88
C TYR A 317 -2.49 15.26 21.03
N GLY A 318 -1.78 16.26 20.46
CA GLY A 318 -2.36 17.26 19.57
C GLY A 318 -2.62 16.76 18.16
N SER A 319 -3.11 17.62 17.30
CA SER A 319 -3.25 17.36 15.87
C SER A 319 -1.87 17.22 15.21
N LEU A 320 -1.80 16.36 14.19
CA LEU A 320 -0.59 16.22 13.37
C LEU A 320 -0.68 17.22 12.21
N ASP A 321 -0.57 18.50 12.57
CA ASP A 321 -0.81 19.65 11.67
C ASP A 321 0.44 20.12 10.92
N GLY A 322 1.60 19.59 11.28
CA GLY A 322 2.86 19.99 10.66
C GLY A 322 3.37 21.36 11.13
N ALA A 323 2.80 21.93 12.20
CA ALA A 323 3.28 23.19 12.78
C ALA A 323 4.01 22.91 14.11
N TYR A 324 5.27 23.35 14.23
CA TYR A 324 6.03 23.25 15.48
C TYR A 324 5.62 24.37 16.44
N GLY A 325 4.44 24.23 17.01
CA GLY A 325 3.92 25.14 18.02
C GLY A 325 4.29 24.73 19.46
N ALA A 326 3.74 25.44 20.45
CA ALA A 326 3.98 25.20 21.88
C ALA A 326 3.66 23.74 22.31
N GLY A 327 2.64 23.12 21.72
CA GLY A 327 2.29 21.71 21.99
C GLY A 327 3.41 20.74 21.60
N THR A 328 4.01 20.94 20.44
CA THR A 328 5.15 20.16 19.95
C THR A 328 6.38 20.40 20.81
N ALA A 329 6.70 21.67 21.12
CA ALA A 329 7.83 22.04 21.99
C ALA A 329 7.72 21.41 23.38
N ASN A 330 6.54 21.45 24.01
CA ASN A 330 6.30 20.80 25.31
C ASN A 330 6.47 19.27 25.24
N ALA A 331 6.06 18.64 24.15
CA ALA A 331 6.23 17.20 23.96
C ALA A 331 7.72 16.83 23.76
N VAL A 332 8.48 17.63 23.05
CA VAL A 332 9.94 17.47 22.89
C VAL A 332 10.65 17.65 24.24
N ASP A 333 10.32 18.69 25.01
CA ASP A 333 10.86 18.91 26.35
C ASP A 333 10.58 17.70 27.29
N ALA A 334 9.36 17.17 27.26
CA ALA A 334 8.99 15.99 28.03
C ALA A 334 9.78 14.75 27.58
N PHE A 335 10.00 14.58 26.28
CA PHE A 335 10.83 13.51 25.72
C PHE A 335 12.29 13.67 26.18
N GLN A 336 12.87 14.87 26.07
CA GLN A 336 14.20 15.18 26.54
C GLN A 336 14.37 14.86 28.01
N LYS A 337 13.46 15.30 28.86
CA LYS A 337 13.43 14.97 30.30
C LYS A 337 13.51 13.47 30.54
N ARG A 338 12.66 12.70 29.89
CA ARG A 338 12.55 11.25 30.10
C ARG A 338 13.79 10.49 29.64
N ASN A 339 14.45 10.99 28.61
CA ASN A 339 15.60 10.35 27.96
C ASN A 339 16.94 10.92 28.43
N GLY A 340 16.98 11.77 29.46
CA GLY A 340 18.20 12.32 30.04
C GLY A 340 18.92 13.33 29.15
N LEU A 341 18.21 13.96 28.21
CA LEU A 341 18.71 15.02 27.34
C LEU A 341 18.53 16.42 28.00
N THR A 342 19.27 17.40 27.48
CA THR A 342 19.07 18.80 27.86
C THR A 342 17.67 19.25 27.46
N ARG A 343 16.93 19.80 28.40
CA ARG A 343 15.55 20.25 28.21
C ARG A 343 15.53 21.63 27.58
N THR A 344 15.28 21.67 26.28
CA THR A 344 15.21 22.92 25.49
C THR A 344 13.84 23.12 24.81
N GLY A 345 13.11 22.03 24.64
CA GLY A 345 11.92 22.01 23.79
C GLY A 345 12.23 22.17 22.29
N THR A 346 13.52 22.22 21.92
CA THR A 346 14.01 22.20 20.54
C THR A 346 14.40 20.78 20.15
N ALA A 347 13.97 20.31 19.01
CA ALA A 347 14.35 19.01 18.46
C ALA A 347 15.71 19.14 17.75
N ASP A 348 16.80 19.27 18.54
CA ASP A 348 18.15 19.32 18.03
C ASP A 348 18.61 17.97 17.47
N ALA A 349 19.79 17.93 16.83
CA ALA A 349 20.31 16.72 16.19
C ALA A 349 20.39 15.52 17.15
N GLN A 350 20.78 15.75 18.42
CA GLN A 350 20.86 14.68 19.43
C GLN A 350 19.45 14.18 19.81
N THR A 351 18.52 15.09 20.02
CA THR A 351 17.11 14.77 20.30
C THR A 351 16.49 13.98 19.15
N MET A 352 16.72 14.42 17.90
CA MET A 352 16.21 13.77 16.71
C MET A 352 16.81 12.35 16.53
N ALA A 353 18.11 12.21 16.67
CA ALA A 353 18.79 10.91 16.58
C ALA A 353 18.22 9.89 17.57
N LEU A 354 18.00 10.31 18.83
CA LEU A 354 17.42 9.42 19.84
C LEU A 354 15.93 9.17 19.61
N LEU A 355 15.16 10.21 19.26
CA LEU A 355 13.71 10.10 19.03
C LEU A 355 13.37 9.11 17.92
N PHE A 356 14.14 9.12 16.82
CA PHE A 356 13.95 8.23 15.68
C PHE A 356 14.76 6.92 15.78
N SER A 357 15.20 6.56 16.98
CA SER A 357 15.87 5.28 17.27
C SER A 357 14.92 4.27 17.93
N LYS A 358 15.39 3.02 18.04
CA LYS A 358 14.71 1.96 18.81
C LYS A 358 14.84 2.17 20.34
N ASP A 359 15.82 2.96 20.77
CA ASP A 359 16.16 3.17 22.17
C ASP A 359 15.36 4.31 22.80
N ALA A 360 14.54 5.02 22.01
CA ALA A 360 13.65 6.08 22.49
C ALA A 360 12.66 5.54 23.53
N LEU A 361 12.76 6.02 24.75
CA LEU A 361 11.87 5.64 25.84
C LEU A 361 10.48 6.27 25.65
N LYS A 362 9.42 5.50 25.93
CA LYS A 362 8.05 6.02 25.97
C LYS A 362 7.83 6.94 27.16
N ALA A 363 6.85 7.84 27.04
CA ALA A 363 6.38 8.67 28.14
C ALA A 363 5.86 7.80 29.28
N LEU A 364 6.17 8.21 30.50
CA LEU A 364 5.53 7.66 31.69
C LEU A 364 4.14 8.26 31.84
N LYS A 365 3.17 7.47 32.29
CA LYS A 365 1.86 7.99 32.65
C LYS A 365 2.02 8.88 33.89
N PRO A 366 1.20 9.93 34.04
CA PRO A 366 1.33 10.83 35.19
C PRO A 366 1.02 10.12 36.51
N TYR A 367 0.19 9.08 36.47
CA TYR A 367 -0.29 8.38 37.66
C TYR A 367 -0.38 6.87 37.49
N VAL A 368 -0.31 6.16 38.64
CA VAL A 368 -0.78 4.79 38.80
C VAL A 368 -1.93 4.83 39.79
N LEU A 369 -3.03 4.15 39.49
CA LEU A 369 -4.18 4.03 40.35
C LEU A 369 -4.15 2.68 41.11
N LYS A 370 -4.20 2.69 42.42
CA LYS A 370 -4.28 1.48 43.25
C LYS A 370 -5.62 1.43 43.96
N ILE A 371 -6.37 0.35 43.82
CA ILE A 371 -7.68 0.13 44.43
C ILE A 371 -7.56 -0.89 45.54
N SER A 372 -7.78 -0.45 46.82
CA SER A 372 -7.93 -1.36 47.93
C SER A 372 -9.41 -1.75 48.07
N THR A 373 -9.69 -3.01 47.78
CA THR A 373 -11.04 -3.57 47.96
C THR A 373 -11.38 -3.80 49.44
N ALA A 374 -10.38 -3.85 50.31
CA ALA A 374 -10.56 -3.92 51.78
C ALA A 374 -10.91 -2.54 52.37
N ASP A 375 -10.13 -1.51 52.02
CA ASP A 375 -10.31 -0.17 52.59
C ASP A 375 -11.37 0.67 51.87
N GLN A 376 -11.86 0.18 50.74
CA GLN A 376 -12.78 0.90 49.85
C GLN A 376 -12.24 2.28 49.47
N ARG A 377 -10.98 2.27 49.00
CA ARG A 377 -10.21 3.46 48.60
C ARG A 377 -9.54 3.25 47.26
N VAL A 378 -9.44 4.35 46.51
CA VAL A 378 -8.55 4.47 45.36
C VAL A 378 -7.44 5.44 45.74
N TYR A 379 -6.22 5.02 45.52
CA TYR A 379 -5.01 5.82 45.74
C TYR A 379 -4.39 6.15 44.37
N ALA A 380 -4.19 7.42 44.10
CA ALA A 380 -3.45 7.88 42.92
C ALA A 380 -2.03 8.23 43.34
N TYR A 381 -1.06 7.52 42.77
CA TYR A 381 0.37 7.78 42.96
C TYR A 381 0.94 8.46 41.75
N GLY A 382 1.59 9.62 41.97
CA GLY A 382 2.39 10.33 40.96
C GLY A 382 3.82 9.87 40.96
N LEU A 383 4.59 10.39 40.01
CA LEU A 383 6.01 10.13 39.88
C LEU A 383 6.82 10.99 40.85
N ASP A 384 7.74 10.37 41.59
CA ASP A 384 8.75 11.07 42.39
C ASP A 384 9.93 11.56 41.51
N ALA A 385 10.95 12.10 42.16
CA ALA A 385 12.16 12.59 41.49
C ALA A 385 12.93 11.51 40.71
N ASN A 386 12.76 10.23 41.11
CA ASN A 386 13.39 9.08 40.47
C ASN A 386 12.54 8.46 39.36
N ASN A 387 11.40 9.06 39.01
CA ASN A 387 10.39 8.53 38.09
C ASN A 387 9.73 7.22 38.59
N GLU A 388 9.61 7.04 39.91
CA GLU A 388 8.88 5.94 40.50
C GLU A 388 7.52 6.43 41.06
N TYR A 389 6.49 5.57 41.03
CA TYR A 389 5.13 5.93 41.46
C TYR A 389 5.00 5.78 43.00
N THR A 390 5.68 6.65 43.72
CA THR A 390 5.71 6.64 45.20
C THR A 390 5.04 7.85 45.82
N GLU A 391 4.82 8.95 45.10
CA GLU A 391 4.17 10.15 45.62
C GLU A 391 2.66 9.98 45.67
N LEU A 392 2.08 9.91 46.87
CA LEU A 392 0.62 9.83 47.03
C LEU A 392 -0.03 11.19 46.74
N VAL A 393 -0.63 11.34 45.59
CA VAL A 393 -1.23 12.59 45.10
C VAL A 393 -2.69 12.73 45.57
N ARG A 394 -3.45 11.63 45.59
CA ARG A 394 -4.87 11.68 45.94
C ARG A 394 -5.35 10.37 46.55
N THR A 395 -6.21 10.48 47.58
CA THR A 395 -6.96 9.38 48.17
C THR A 395 -8.44 9.63 47.94
N MET A 396 -9.12 8.66 47.34
CA MET A 396 -10.52 8.76 46.95
C MET A 396 -11.36 7.67 47.64
N LYS A 397 -12.48 8.03 48.25
CA LYS A 397 -13.42 7.07 48.80
C LYS A 397 -14.20 6.39 47.68
N CYS A 398 -14.25 5.07 47.63
CA CYS A 398 -14.94 4.35 46.57
C CYS A 398 -15.94 3.30 47.12
N SER A 399 -16.71 2.72 46.18
CA SER A 399 -17.49 1.51 46.37
C SER A 399 -17.14 0.50 45.31
N THR A 400 -16.55 -0.62 45.69
CA THR A 400 -16.23 -1.75 44.83
C THR A 400 -17.38 -2.76 44.73
N GLY A 401 -17.20 -3.82 43.96
CA GLY A 401 -18.19 -4.92 43.84
C GLY A 401 -18.50 -5.62 45.15
N LYS A 402 -19.75 -6.07 45.28
CA LYS A 402 -20.21 -6.94 46.38
C LYS A 402 -19.48 -8.29 46.30
N ASP A 403 -19.49 -9.05 47.36
CA ASP A 403 -18.83 -10.36 47.42
C ASP A 403 -19.37 -11.36 46.36
N ALA A 404 -20.65 -11.24 45.98
CA ALA A 404 -21.26 -12.02 44.89
C ALA A 404 -20.85 -11.56 43.47
N THR A 405 -20.36 -10.33 43.32
CA THR A 405 -19.93 -9.74 42.06
C THR A 405 -18.72 -8.83 42.34
N PRO A 406 -17.58 -9.41 42.73
CA PRO A 406 -16.43 -8.63 43.16
C PRO A 406 -15.81 -7.83 42.01
N THR A 407 -15.15 -6.73 42.35
CA THR A 407 -14.22 -6.07 41.41
C THR A 407 -13.04 -7.00 41.19
N PRO A 408 -12.72 -7.35 39.93
CA PRO A 408 -11.59 -8.23 39.63
C PRO A 408 -10.28 -7.68 40.17
N LYS A 409 -9.50 -8.56 40.86
CA LYS A 409 -8.15 -8.21 41.30
C LYS A 409 -7.13 -8.46 40.24
N GLY A 410 -6.09 -7.64 40.20
CA GLY A 410 -4.98 -7.74 39.22
C GLY A 410 -4.41 -6.40 38.82
N ASP A 411 -3.51 -6.47 37.88
CA ASP A 411 -2.85 -5.34 37.23
C ASP A 411 -3.45 -5.14 35.82
N PHE A 412 -4.09 -4.01 35.63
CA PHE A 412 -4.75 -3.63 34.37
C PHE A 412 -4.06 -2.41 33.78
N GLN A 413 -3.81 -2.42 32.48
CA GLN A 413 -3.21 -1.29 31.79
C GLN A 413 -3.70 -1.18 30.33
N ASN A 414 -3.70 -2.27 29.60
CA ASN A 414 -4.16 -2.27 28.22
C ASN A 414 -5.67 -2.09 28.16
N GLY A 415 -6.13 -1.03 27.46
CA GLY A 415 -7.54 -0.72 27.34
C GLY A 415 -8.12 0.11 28.50
N THR A 416 -7.34 0.41 29.57
CA THR A 416 -7.75 1.39 30.57
C THR A 416 -7.84 2.78 29.94
N GLY A 417 -8.81 3.60 30.37
CA GLY A 417 -8.88 4.96 29.87
C GLY A 417 -10.26 5.60 29.92
N PRO A 418 -10.32 6.91 29.60
CA PRO A 418 -11.58 7.64 29.63
C PRO A 418 -12.54 7.15 28.55
N GLY A 419 -13.78 6.95 28.94
CA GLY A 419 -14.90 6.62 28.09
C GLY A 419 -15.87 7.79 27.92
N ALA A 420 -17.18 7.51 27.92
CA ALA A 420 -18.19 8.54 27.79
C ALA A 420 -18.31 9.40 29.06
N ARG A 421 -18.45 10.74 28.89
CA ARG A 421 -18.74 11.65 30.02
C ARG A 421 -20.05 11.29 30.74
N TRP A 422 -21.08 10.85 30.00
CA TRP A 422 -22.30 10.28 30.52
C TRP A 422 -22.45 8.86 29.99
N HIS A 423 -22.44 7.87 30.93
CA HIS A 423 -22.55 6.46 30.61
C HIS A 423 -23.89 5.91 31.09
N TYR A 424 -24.62 5.19 30.21
CA TYR A 424 -25.88 4.55 30.55
C TYR A 424 -25.69 3.06 30.81
N PHE A 425 -25.99 2.63 32.01
CA PHE A 425 -26.00 1.22 32.37
C PHE A 425 -27.35 0.58 32.03
N LYS A 426 -27.46 0.04 30.82
CA LYS A 426 -28.70 -0.52 30.26
C LYS A 426 -29.35 -1.56 31.21
N LYS A 427 -28.56 -2.48 31.74
CA LYS A 427 -29.01 -3.53 32.68
C LYS A 427 -29.64 -2.97 33.97
N TYR A 428 -29.11 -1.85 34.45
CA TYR A 428 -29.50 -1.24 35.72
C TYR A 428 -30.38 0.00 35.54
N LYS A 429 -30.68 0.39 34.34
CA LYS A 429 -31.50 1.55 33.95
C LYS A 429 -31.10 2.83 34.71
N CYS A 430 -29.80 3.10 34.77
CA CYS A 430 -29.26 4.27 35.47
C CYS A 430 -28.08 4.88 34.71
N TRP A 431 -27.79 6.14 35.06
CA TRP A 431 -26.69 6.89 34.46
C TRP A 431 -25.57 7.12 35.48
N ALA A 432 -24.33 7.30 34.96
CA ALA A 432 -23.22 7.84 35.74
C ALA A 432 -22.37 8.76 34.86
N GLN A 433 -21.58 9.63 35.51
CA GLN A 433 -20.65 10.53 34.85
C GLN A 433 -19.23 9.97 34.90
N TYR A 434 -18.40 10.45 33.96
CA TYR A 434 -16.96 10.24 33.92
C TYR A 434 -16.58 8.76 33.99
N ALA A 435 -17.15 7.98 33.06
CA ALA A 435 -16.80 6.59 32.90
C ALA A 435 -15.33 6.46 32.47
N TYR A 436 -14.59 5.61 33.18
CA TYR A 436 -13.19 5.32 32.88
C TYR A 436 -12.99 3.80 32.95
N TYR A 437 -12.60 3.19 31.83
CA TYR A 437 -12.46 1.76 31.70
C TYR A 437 -11.29 1.22 32.51
N ILE A 438 -11.49 0.09 33.18
CA ILE A 438 -10.46 -0.68 33.90
C ILE A 438 -10.20 -1.99 33.16
N GLU A 439 -11.24 -2.80 32.97
CA GLU A 439 -11.15 -4.08 32.27
C GLU A 439 -12.56 -4.47 31.78
N GLY A 440 -12.74 -4.81 30.50
CA GLY A 440 -14.03 -5.16 29.93
C GLY A 440 -15.13 -4.15 30.30
N ASP A 441 -16.17 -4.60 30.96
CA ASP A 441 -17.30 -3.77 31.45
C ASP A 441 -17.07 -3.17 32.84
N ILE A 442 -15.90 -3.34 33.45
CA ILE A 442 -15.56 -2.79 34.77
C ILE A 442 -15.01 -1.37 34.60
N LEU A 443 -15.64 -0.42 35.22
CA LEU A 443 -15.36 1.01 35.09
C LEU A 443 -15.15 1.68 36.46
N PHE A 444 -14.30 2.73 36.49
CA PHE A 444 -14.53 3.83 37.41
C PHE A 444 -15.67 4.70 36.87
N HIS A 445 -16.55 5.15 37.75
CA HIS A 445 -17.59 6.11 37.40
C HIS A 445 -18.12 6.83 38.66
N SER A 446 -18.82 7.92 38.47
CA SER A 446 -19.43 8.66 39.55
C SER A 446 -20.52 7.84 40.28
N VAL A 447 -21.02 8.32 41.40
CA VAL A 447 -22.31 7.93 41.96
C VAL A 447 -23.41 7.99 40.90
N LEU A 448 -24.50 7.19 41.12
CA LEU A 448 -25.52 6.96 40.09
C LEU A 448 -26.55 8.08 40.00
N TYR A 449 -27.15 8.21 38.82
CA TYR A 449 -28.29 9.09 38.51
C TYR A 449 -29.43 8.24 37.94
N LYS A 450 -30.68 8.62 38.25
CA LYS A 450 -31.85 8.01 37.60
C LYS A 450 -32.02 8.49 36.16
N GLU A 451 -31.77 9.76 35.94
CA GLU A 451 -31.88 10.44 34.64
C GLU A 451 -30.56 11.14 34.27
N LYS A 452 -30.30 11.25 32.98
CA LYS A 452 -29.16 12.01 32.50
C LYS A 452 -29.30 13.48 32.94
N GLU A 453 -28.23 14.04 33.50
CA GLU A 453 -28.20 15.42 34.03
C GLU A 453 -29.18 15.72 35.18
N GLY A 454 -29.81 14.69 35.72
CA GLY A 454 -30.65 14.81 36.90
C GLY A 454 -29.89 14.89 38.24
N LYS A 455 -30.59 14.65 39.34
CA LYS A 455 -29.98 14.60 40.67
C LYS A 455 -29.35 13.23 40.95
N VAL A 456 -28.25 13.20 41.72
CA VAL A 456 -27.61 11.95 42.15
C VAL A 456 -28.60 11.14 43.01
N THR A 457 -28.54 9.81 42.87
CA THR A 457 -29.30 8.90 43.72
C THR A 457 -28.67 8.86 45.11
N GLN A 458 -29.37 9.32 46.15
CA GLN A 458 -28.85 9.42 47.52
C GLN A 458 -28.34 8.10 48.07
N SER A 459 -29.01 6.97 47.77
CA SER A 459 -28.54 5.64 48.17
C SER A 459 -27.17 5.29 47.57
N SER A 460 -26.86 5.78 46.36
CA SER A 460 -25.53 5.58 45.74
C SER A 460 -24.46 6.39 46.48
N VAL A 461 -24.77 7.60 46.92
CA VAL A 461 -23.89 8.45 47.74
C VAL A 461 -23.63 7.80 49.09
N ASN A 462 -24.68 7.36 49.79
CA ASN A 462 -24.60 6.75 51.11
C ASN A 462 -23.81 5.42 51.12
N ASN A 463 -23.68 4.77 49.98
CA ASN A 463 -22.95 3.52 49.85
C ASN A 463 -21.45 3.71 49.59
N LEU A 464 -20.95 4.94 49.37
CA LEU A 464 -19.51 5.16 49.23
C LEU A 464 -18.76 4.72 50.52
N GLY A 465 -17.72 3.93 50.33
CA GLY A 465 -16.92 3.30 51.37
C GLY A 465 -17.39 1.91 51.77
N ARG A 466 -18.32 1.29 51.01
CA ARG A 466 -18.79 -0.08 51.21
C ARG A 466 -18.81 -0.83 49.86
N LYS A 467 -18.68 -2.16 49.91
CA LYS A 467 -18.89 -3.03 48.75
C LYS A 467 -20.38 -2.96 48.35
N ALA A 468 -20.70 -2.27 47.26
CA ALA A 468 -22.09 -1.99 46.90
C ALA A 468 -22.38 -2.06 45.38
N SER A 469 -21.37 -2.22 44.53
CA SER A 469 -21.54 -2.30 43.08
C SER A 469 -21.66 -3.75 42.59
N HIS A 470 -21.75 -3.91 41.26
CA HIS A 470 -21.71 -5.21 40.57
C HIS A 470 -20.39 -5.42 39.82
N GLY A 471 -19.29 -4.91 40.38
CA GLY A 471 -17.95 -5.00 39.82
C GLY A 471 -17.30 -3.64 39.58
N CYS A 472 -18.01 -2.65 39.07
CA CYS A 472 -17.50 -1.29 38.85
C CYS A 472 -17.05 -0.61 40.17
N VAL A 473 -16.18 0.39 40.03
CA VAL A 473 -15.67 1.21 41.15
C VAL A 473 -16.37 2.57 41.12
N ARG A 474 -17.32 2.76 42.07
CA ARG A 474 -18.06 4.02 42.19
C ARG A 474 -17.26 5.02 43.01
N LEU A 475 -17.30 6.27 42.62
CA LEU A 475 -16.58 7.39 43.22
C LEU A 475 -17.54 8.57 43.48
N SER A 476 -17.10 9.57 44.20
CA SER A 476 -17.75 10.87 44.17
C SER A 476 -17.71 11.43 42.74
N VAL A 477 -18.59 12.39 42.40
CA VAL A 477 -18.57 13.03 41.08
C VAL A 477 -17.23 13.73 40.86
N GLU A 478 -16.70 14.37 41.89
CA GLU A 478 -15.42 15.06 41.85
C GLU A 478 -14.25 14.11 41.59
N ASP A 479 -14.17 12.98 42.31
CA ASP A 479 -13.09 12.00 42.15
C ASP A 479 -13.15 11.29 40.79
N ALA A 480 -14.35 10.94 40.32
CA ALA A 480 -14.52 10.36 38.99
C ALA A 480 -14.09 11.35 37.91
N LYS A 481 -14.44 12.63 38.05
CA LYS A 481 -14.00 13.69 37.14
C LYS A 481 -12.47 13.87 37.16
N TRP A 482 -11.87 13.76 38.35
CA TRP A 482 -10.42 13.88 38.46
C TRP A 482 -9.69 12.75 37.71
N ILE A 483 -10.11 11.47 37.92
CA ILE A 483 -9.54 10.34 37.18
C ILE A 483 -9.72 10.53 35.67
N TYR A 484 -10.95 10.88 35.25
CA TYR A 484 -11.30 11.06 33.86
C TYR A 484 -10.42 12.10 33.15
N ASN A 485 -10.10 13.20 33.84
CA ASN A 485 -9.35 14.32 33.25
C ASN A 485 -7.83 14.16 33.38
N ASN A 486 -7.32 13.41 34.37
CA ASN A 486 -5.91 13.38 34.70
C ASN A 486 -5.23 12.04 34.38
N CYS A 487 -5.99 10.97 34.19
CA CYS A 487 -5.46 9.65 33.88
C CYS A 487 -5.67 9.35 32.41
N PRO A 488 -4.63 9.45 31.56
CA PRO A 488 -4.75 9.18 30.13
C PRO A 488 -4.98 7.69 29.86
N GLN A 489 -5.27 7.35 28.60
CA GLN A 489 -5.40 5.97 28.16
C GLN A 489 -4.16 5.14 28.50
N ASN A 490 -4.37 3.88 28.85
CA ASN A 490 -3.36 2.95 29.32
C ASN A 490 -2.64 3.37 30.60
N THR A 491 -3.30 4.15 31.48
CA THR A 491 -2.85 4.35 32.87
C THR A 491 -2.97 3.03 33.63
N LYS A 492 -1.91 2.64 34.34
CA LYS A 492 -1.91 1.40 35.11
C LYS A 492 -2.89 1.49 36.30
N VAL A 493 -3.75 0.47 36.43
CA VAL A 493 -4.70 0.30 37.54
C VAL A 493 -4.41 -1.03 38.23
N ILE A 494 -4.16 -1.00 39.51
CA ILE A 494 -3.88 -2.17 40.35
C ILE A 494 -5.03 -2.36 41.33
N VAL A 495 -5.65 -3.53 41.31
CA VAL A 495 -6.75 -3.89 42.24
C VAL A 495 -6.28 -5.00 43.18
N TYR A 496 -6.33 -4.75 44.51
CA TYR A 496 -5.87 -5.70 45.51
C TYR A 496 -6.82 -5.83 46.70
#